data_f94a7aa8abdb5e442c3f1474019d440f
#
_entry.id   f94a7aa8abdb5e442c3f1474019d440f
#
_cell.length_a   1.000
_cell.length_b   1.000
_cell.length_c   1.000
_cell.angle_alpha   90.00
_cell.angle_beta   90.00
_cell.angle_gamma   90.00
#
_symmetry.space_group_name_H-M   'P 1'
#
loop_
_entity.id
_entity.type
_entity.pdbx_description
1 polymer ?
#
loop_
_entity_poly.entity_id
_entity_poly.type
_entity_poly.pdbx_seq_one_letter_code
_entity_poly.pdbx_strand_id
1 'polypeptide(L)'
;PDHIAALWTSLLLNRLFAGFLIVIASLAHSHPGGLDKQGGHTTRTTDQYHCHREPCLTLHRQQQQAEQEARQQQRAFSGLYERRDWPHWLDEDGDCQDTRAEILIATSQVPVTFTRDDRCTVARGRWHDPYSGETFTAAGDLDIDHLVPLRHAHGHGGDGWEERHRRQFANDPANLLPVSASANRSKGAGSPDQWLPDNRDYWCQYGQHWQQIKQRYRLLITPPEQQAIDRLLATCQVAERRP
;
A
#
# COMPACT_ATOMS: atom_id res chain seq x y z
N PRO A 1 46.66 43.43 55.87
CA PRO A 1 47.41 42.40 56.56
C PRO A 1 46.98 41.03 56.07
N ASP A 2 47.99 40.39 55.65
CA ASP A 2 48.32 39.00 55.81
C ASP A 2 47.62 37.93 55.01
N HIS A 3 48.32 37.40 54.01
CA HIS A 3 49.06 36.12 53.94
C HIS A 3 48.10 34.93 54.05
N ILE A 4 48.08 33.97 53.19
CA ILE A 4 49.15 32.95 52.87
C ILE A 4 48.77 32.17 51.63
N ALA A 5 49.78 31.96 50.81
CA ALA A 5 49.80 31.00 49.71
C ALA A 5 49.74 29.57 50.22
N ALA A 6 49.07 28.69 49.49
CA ALA A 6 49.35 27.25 49.51
C ALA A 6 49.15 26.63 48.16
N LEU A 7 50.28 26.32 47.54
CA LEU A 7 50.51 25.39 46.46
C LEU A 7 49.99 24.00 46.87
N TRP A 8 49.14 23.40 46.03
CA TRP A 8 49.05 21.94 45.97
C TRP A 8 49.15 21.47 44.54
N THR A 9 50.20 20.74 44.36
CA THR A 9 50.74 20.05 43.19
C THR A 9 49.75 19.08 42.56
N SER A 10 49.82 19.08 41.26
CA SER A 10 49.47 18.07 40.22
C SER A 10 49.43 16.62 40.73
N LEU A 11 48.36 15.93 40.39
CA LEU A 11 48.42 14.50 40.09
C LEU A 11 47.54 14.22 38.87
N LEU A 12 48.25 14.12 37.74
CA LEU A 12 47.77 13.54 36.49
C LEU A 12 47.37 12.08 36.77
N LEU A 13 46.10 11.82 36.78
CA LEU A 13 45.59 10.45 36.70
C LEU A 13 45.08 10.19 35.26
N ASN A 14 45.98 9.70 34.47
CA ASN A 14 45.76 9.21 33.11
C ASN A 14 44.84 7.97 33.20
N ARG A 15 43.51 8.14 33.07
CA ARG A 15 42.62 7.02 32.88
C ARG A 15 42.56 6.68 31.41
N LEU A 16 43.31 5.66 31.04
CA LEU A 16 43.16 4.91 29.80
C LEU A 16 41.74 4.31 29.77
N PHE A 17 40.82 4.98 29.07
CA PHE A 17 39.58 4.37 28.64
C PHE A 17 39.96 3.39 27.49
N ALA A 18 40.18 2.15 27.82
CA ALA A 18 40.14 1.07 26.85
C ALA A 18 38.72 0.96 26.32
N GLY A 19 38.46 1.61 25.17
CA GLY A 19 37.20 1.45 24.45
C GLY A 19 37.08 -0.01 23.99
N PHE A 20 36.25 -0.74 24.66
CA PHE A 20 35.83 -2.08 24.23
C PHE A 20 34.93 -1.89 23.01
N LEU A 21 35.47 -1.97 21.84
CA LEU A 21 34.72 -2.07 20.58
C LEU A 21 34.00 -3.41 20.60
N ILE A 22 32.73 -3.39 21.04
CA ILE A 22 31.83 -4.51 20.82
C ILE A 22 31.54 -4.54 19.32
N VAL A 23 32.27 -5.33 18.60
CA VAL A 23 31.91 -5.75 17.23
C VAL A 23 30.69 -6.63 17.38
N ILE A 24 29.51 -6.05 17.21
CA ILE A 24 28.28 -6.81 17.02
C ILE A 24 28.43 -7.49 15.65
N ALA A 25 28.95 -8.70 15.65
CA ALA A 25 28.89 -9.57 14.50
C ALA A 25 27.39 -9.84 14.24
N SER A 26 26.82 -9.16 13.24
CA SER A 26 25.51 -9.50 12.71
C SER A 26 25.60 -10.96 12.26
N LEU A 27 24.95 -11.85 13.03
CA LEU A 27 24.77 -13.24 12.64
C LEU A 27 23.99 -13.24 11.33
N ALA A 28 24.69 -13.41 10.22
CA ALA A 28 24.07 -13.67 8.94
C ALA A 28 23.32 -15.00 9.05
N HIS A 29 22.02 -14.94 9.25
CA HIS A 29 21.17 -16.13 9.22
C HIS A 29 21.14 -16.63 7.78
N SER A 30 21.87 -17.70 7.50
CA SER A 30 21.81 -18.38 6.21
C SER A 30 20.52 -19.19 6.16
N HIS A 31 19.57 -18.75 5.34
CA HIS A 31 18.38 -19.53 5.04
C HIS A 31 18.68 -20.53 3.92
N PRO A 32 18.09 -21.74 3.95
CA PRO A 32 18.22 -22.68 2.84
C PRO A 32 17.38 -22.18 1.65
N GLY A 33 18.06 -21.84 0.56
CA GLY A 33 17.45 -21.42 -0.71
C GLY A 33 18.53 -21.07 -1.72
N GLY A 34 18.36 -21.49 -2.98
CA GLY A 34 19.26 -21.07 -4.07
C GLY A 34 19.06 -19.58 -4.36
N LEU A 35 20.16 -18.85 -4.59
CA LEU A 35 20.10 -17.45 -5.03
C LEU A 35 19.75 -17.38 -6.51
N ASP A 36 18.97 -16.36 -6.88
CA ASP A 36 18.74 -16.02 -8.28
C ASP A 36 19.95 -15.31 -8.91
N LYS A 37 19.80 -14.93 -10.19
CA LYS A 37 20.88 -14.23 -10.93
C LYS A 37 21.20 -12.84 -10.38
N GLN A 38 20.29 -12.24 -9.62
CA GLN A 38 20.47 -10.94 -8.98
C GLN A 38 21.17 -11.04 -7.62
N GLY A 39 21.29 -12.24 -7.06
CA GLY A 39 21.94 -12.47 -5.77
C GLY A 39 21.00 -12.40 -4.58
N GLY A 40 19.70 -12.58 -4.81
CA GLY A 40 18.66 -12.65 -3.79
C GLY A 40 17.85 -13.94 -3.89
N HIS A 41 16.92 -14.12 -2.98
CA HIS A 41 15.89 -15.15 -3.03
C HIS A 41 14.66 -14.80 -2.19
N THR A 42 13.55 -15.49 -2.45
CA THR A 42 12.35 -15.40 -1.65
C THR A 42 12.38 -16.45 -0.53
N THR A 43 12.14 -16.03 0.71
CA THR A 43 12.03 -16.93 1.87
C THR A 43 10.70 -17.67 1.81
N ARG A 44 10.73 -18.99 1.89
CA ARG A 44 9.53 -19.84 1.82
C ARG A 44 8.55 -19.65 2.97
N THR A 45 9.03 -19.20 4.13
CA THR A 45 8.21 -19.02 5.34
C THR A 45 7.50 -17.70 5.41
N THR A 46 8.09 -16.63 4.84
CA THR A 46 7.55 -15.26 4.89
C THR A 46 7.16 -14.73 3.52
N ASP A 47 7.50 -15.48 2.46
CA ASP A 47 7.36 -15.08 1.06
C ASP A 47 8.00 -13.71 0.74
N GLN A 48 8.98 -13.30 1.55
CA GLN A 48 9.71 -12.05 1.37
C GLN A 48 10.98 -12.28 0.57
N TYR A 49 11.22 -11.40 -0.41
CA TYR A 49 12.47 -11.39 -1.17
C TYR A 49 13.55 -10.63 -0.41
N HIS A 50 14.75 -11.21 -0.30
CA HIS A 50 15.90 -10.54 0.30
C HIS A 50 17.20 -10.83 -0.44
N CYS A 51 18.09 -9.87 -0.29
CA CYS A 51 19.38 -9.84 -0.97
C CYS A 51 20.48 -10.45 -0.10
N HIS A 52 21.35 -11.25 -0.70
CA HIS A 52 22.53 -11.84 -0.06
C HIS A 52 23.84 -11.47 -0.76
N ARG A 53 23.79 -11.12 -2.04
CA ARG A 53 24.97 -10.79 -2.86
C ARG A 53 24.69 -9.61 -3.78
N GLU A 54 25.75 -9.04 -4.32
CA GLU A 54 25.66 -8.06 -5.40
C GLU A 54 25.15 -8.72 -6.70
N PRO A 55 24.39 -8.02 -7.56
CA PRO A 55 24.05 -6.57 -7.47
C PRO A 55 22.83 -6.26 -6.57
N CYS A 56 22.13 -7.27 -6.06
CA CYS A 56 20.88 -7.10 -5.29
C CYS A 56 21.08 -6.16 -4.09
N LEU A 57 22.15 -6.35 -3.30
CA LEU A 57 22.42 -5.52 -2.12
C LEU A 57 22.57 -4.03 -2.46
N THR A 58 23.25 -3.72 -3.56
CA THR A 58 23.44 -2.33 -3.99
C THR A 58 22.13 -1.73 -4.49
N LEU A 59 21.39 -2.44 -5.33
CA LEU A 59 20.10 -1.98 -5.83
C LEU A 59 19.09 -1.75 -4.71
N HIS A 60 19.03 -2.67 -3.75
CA HIS A 60 18.12 -2.54 -2.61
C HIS A 60 18.48 -1.32 -1.74
N ARG A 61 19.75 -1.08 -1.45
CA ARG A 61 20.19 0.12 -0.71
C ARG A 61 19.87 1.41 -1.45
N GLN A 62 20.10 1.46 -2.76
CA GLN A 62 19.75 2.64 -3.58
C GLN A 62 18.25 2.92 -3.55
N GLN A 63 17.42 1.90 -3.63
CA GLN A 63 15.97 2.03 -3.54
C GLN A 63 15.52 2.52 -2.16
N GLN A 64 16.09 1.98 -1.07
CA GLN A 64 15.80 2.45 0.28
C GLN A 64 16.21 3.92 0.49
N GLN A 65 17.36 4.34 -0.03
CA GLN A 65 17.79 5.73 0.03
C GLN A 65 16.83 6.65 -0.74
N ALA A 66 16.46 6.28 -1.97
CA ALA A 66 15.51 7.03 -2.78
C ALA A 66 14.14 7.14 -2.11
N GLU A 67 13.70 6.11 -1.41
CA GLU A 67 12.46 6.12 -0.64
C GLU A 67 12.54 7.05 0.57
N GLN A 68 13.63 7.01 1.33
CA GLN A 68 13.84 7.93 2.45
C GLN A 68 13.87 9.39 2.00
N GLU A 69 14.56 9.69 0.90
CA GLU A 69 14.58 11.03 0.30
C GLU A 69 13.18 11.46 -0.15
N ALA A 70 12.42 10.56 -0.78
CA ALA A 70 11.05 10.85 -1.19
C ALA A 70 10.15 11.17 0.00
N ARG A 71 10.26 10.44 1.12
CA ARG A 71 9.54 10.71 2.36
C ARG A 71 9.89 12.08 2.94
N GLN A 72 11.19 12.42 3.02
CA GLN A 72 11.65 13.73 3.51
C GLN A 72 11.12 14.88 2.66
N GLN A 73 10.99 14.66 1.34
CA GLN A 73 10.46 15.63 0.38
C GLN A 73 8.93 15.55 0.22
N GLN A 74 8.24 14.73 1.01
CA GLN A 74 6.80 14.46 0.87
C GLN A 74 6.38 14.04 -0.55
N ARG A 75 7.27 13.31 -1.24
CA ARG A 75 7.01 12.71 -2.55
C ARG A 75 6.66 11.23 -2.39
N ALA A 76 5.72 10.77 -3.21
CA ALA A 76 5.42 9.34 -3.30
C ALA A 76 6.60 8.56 -3.90
N PHE A 77 6.82 7.35 -3.39
CA PHE A 77 7.80 6.42 -3.91
C PHE A 77 7.28 4.98 -3.79
N SER A 78 7.18 4.26 -4.89
CA SER A 78 6.65 2.89 -4.92
C SER A 78 7.69 1.85 -5.38
N GLY A 79 8.97 2.16 -5.27
CA GLY A 79 10.05 1.17 -5.37
C GLY A 79 9.89 0.11 -4.27
N LEU A 80 10.43 -1.04 -4.44
CA LEU A 80 10.33 -2.17 -3.50
C LEU A 80 8.89 -2.73 -3.30
N TYR A 81 7.90 -2.23 -4.04
CA TYR A 81 6.55 -2.78 -3.99
C TYR A 81 6.52 -4.18 -4.59
N GLU A 82 6.09 -5.13 -3.77
CA GLU A 82 5.78 -6.49 -4.20
C GLU A 82 4.32 -6.79 -3.87
N ARG A 83 3.53 -7.16 -4.91
CA ARG A 83 2.09 -7.41 -4.72
C ARG A 83 1.81 -8.54 -3.72
N ARG A 84 2.66 -9.57 -3.71
CA ARG A 84 2.55 -10.72 -2.79
C ARG A 84 2.67 -10.36 -1.31
N ASP A 85 3.29 -9.20 -0.98
CA ASP A 85 3.40 -8.72 0.40
C ASP A 85 2.09 -8.08 0.91
N TRP A 86 1.07 -8.04 0.05
CA TRP A 86 -0.26 -7.50 0.33
C TRP A 86 -1.30 -8.62 0.21
N PRO A 87 -1.50 -9.46 1.26
CA PRO A 87 -2.46 -10.56 1.21
C PRO A 87 -3.87 -10.04 0.90
N HIS A 88 -4.44 -10.51 -0.18
CA HIS A 88 -5.76 -10.08 -0.67
C HIS A 88 -6.53 -11.30 -1.22
N TRP A 89 -7.82 -11.13 -1.43
CA TRP A 89 -8.76 -12.18 -1.84
C TRP A 89 -8.76 -13.35 -0.84
N LEU A 90 -8.95 -13.01 0.44
CA LEU A 90 -8.96 -13.97 1.52
C LEU A 90 -10.37 -14.46 1.79
N ASP A 91 -10.50 -15.72 2.11
CA ASP A 91 -11.66 -16.33 2.73
C ASP A 91 -11.46 -16.27 4.25
N GLU A 92 -12.01 -15.20 4.89
CA GLU A 92 -11.74 -14.91 6.31
C GLU A 92 -12.55 -15.80 7.26
N ASP A 93 -13.76 -16.22 6.86
CA ASP A 93 -14.67 -17.02 7.70
C ASP A 93 -14.76 -18.50 7.32
N GLY A 94 -14.08 -18.89 6.22
CA GLY A 94 -13.94 -20.28 5.80
C GLY A 94 -15.20 -20.82 5.09
N ASP A 95 -16.02 -19.93 4.52
CA ASP A 95 -17.24 -20.31 3.78
C ASP A 95 -16.98 -20.57 2.28
N CYS A 96 -15.71 -20.54 1.87
CA CYS A 96 -15.17 -20.65 0.52
C CYS A 96 -15.39 -19.42 -0.39
N GLN A 97 -16.02 -18.38 0.08
CA GLN A 97 -16.16 -17.12 -0.64
C GLN A 97 -15.01 -16.19 -0.24
N ASP A 98 -14.09 -15.95 -1.16
CA ASP A 98 -13.03 -14.99 -0.93
C ASP A 98 -13.57 -13.54 -0.96
N THR A 99 -12.78 -12.58 -0.51
CA THR A 99 -13.16 -11.16 -0.50
C THR A 99 -13.71 -10.68 -1.86
N ARG A 100 -13.23 -11.21 -2.98
CA ARG A 100 -13.78 -10.89 -4.30
C ARG A 100 -15.23 -11.37 -4.43
N ALA A 101 -15.52 -12.60 -4.05
CA ALA A 101 -16.88 -13.16 -4.10
C ALA A 101 -17.82 -12.37 -3.17
N GLU A 102 -17.38 -12.05 -1.96
CA GLU A 102 -18.13 -11.27 -0.98
C GLU A 102 -18.51 -9.88 -1.53
N ILE A 103 -17.54 -9.16 -2.13
CA ILE A 103 -17.80 -7.84 -2.73
C ILE A 103 -18.81 -7.95 -3.88
N LEU A 104 -18.68 -8.95 -4.75
CA LEU A 104 -19.64 -9.18 -5.84
C LEU A 104 -21.04 -9.49 -5.33
N ILE A 105 -21.17 -10.28 -4.25
CA ILE A 105 -22.44 -10.60 -3.61
C ILE A 105 -23.05 -9.34 -2.99
N ALA A 106 -22.28 -8.61 -2.20
CA ALA A 106 -22.74 -7.44 -1.45
C ALA A 106 -23.14 -6.26 -2.34
N THR A 107 -22.52 -6.11 -3.52
CA THR A 107 -22.73 -4.96 -4.41
C THR A 107 -23.70 -5.25 -5.56
N SER A 108 -24.12 -6.48 -5.74
CA SER A 108 -25.08 -6.83 -6.80
C SER A 108 -26.47 -6.26 -6.52
N GLN A 109 -27.06 -5.62 -7.52
CA GLN A 109 -28.43 -5.06 -7.46
C GLN A 109 -29.53 -6.12 -7.54
N VAL A 110 -29.17 -7.38 -7.84
CA VAL A 110 -30.08 -8.53 -7.90
C VAL A 110 -29.41 -9.74 -7.24
N PRO A 111 -30.14 -10.77 -6.82
CA PRO A 111 -29.53 -12.00 -6.31
C PRO A 111 -28.52 -12.58 -7.32
N VAL A 112 -27.34 -12.93 -6.82
CA VAL A 112 -26.27 -13.51 -7.67
C VAL A 112 -26.54 -14.99 -7.94
N THR A 113 -25.96 -15.49 -9.04
CA THR A 113 -25.84 -16.93 -9.31
C THR A 113 -24.35 -17.33 -9.26
N PHE A 114 -24.11 -18.60 -9.00
CA PHE A 114 -22.79 -19.14 -8.84
C PHE A 114 -22.41 -20.08 -9.99
N THR A 115 -21.11 -20.31 -10.19
CA THR A 115 -20.62 -21.22 -11.23
C THR A 115 -20.88 -22.69 -10.90
N ARG A 116 -21.00 -23.01 -9.61
CA ARG A 116 -21.21 -24.36 -9.07
C ARG A 116 -22.12 -24.31 -7.85
N ASP A 117 -22.61 -25.49 -7.45
CA ASP A 117 -23.50 -25.66 -6.29
C ASP A 117 -22.81 -25.40 -4.95
N ASP A 118 -21.46 -25.42 -4.90
CA ASP A 118 -20.66 -25.04 -3.74
C ASP A 118 -20.76 -23.56 -3.38
N ARG A 119 -21.24 -22.74 -4.32
CA ARG A 119 -21.48 -21.30 -4.17
C ARG A 119 -20.21 -20.47 -3.84
N CYS A 120 -19.02 -20.99 -4.14
CA CYS A 120 -17.77 -20.29 -3.86
C CYS A 120 -17.46 -19.19 -4.89
N THR A 121 -17.88 -19.35 -6.14
CA THR A 121 -17.54 -18.43 -7.23
C THR A 121 -18.77 -17.82 -7.87
N VAL A 122 -18.92 -16.49 -7.79
CA VAL A 122 -20.02 -15.75 -8.42
C VAL A 122 -19.91 -15.78 -9.94
N ALA A 123 -20.98 -16.15 -10.62
CA ALA A 123 -21.09 -16.20 -12.08
C ALA A 123 -21.81 -14.99 -12.66
N ARG A 124 -23.00 -14.70 -12.16
CA ARG A 124 -23.87 -13.64 -12.66
C ARG A 124 -24.51 -12.86 -11.51
N GLY A 125 -24.82 -11.61 -11.80
CA GLY A 125 -25.53 -10.67 -10.96
C GLY A 125 -25.89 -9.42 -11.77
N ARG A 126 -25.92 -8.28 -11.13
CA ARG A 126 -26.09 -6.99 -11.80
C ARG A 126 -25.30 -5.92 -11.04
N TRP A 127 -24.27 -5.40 -11.68
CA TRP A 127 -23.35 -4.43 -11.08
C TRP A 127 -23.27 -3.18 -11.94
N HIS A 128 -23.35 -2.04 -11.30
CA HIS A 128 -23.05 -0.76 -11.93
C HIS A 128 -21.57 -0.45 -11.72
N ASP A 129 -20.84 -0.29 -12.82
CA ASP A 129 -19.45 0.18 -12.79
C ASP A 129 -19.44 1.72 -12.62
N PRO A 130 -19.01 2.25 -11.48
CA PRO A 130 -18.99 3.69 -11.28
C PRO A 130 -17.95 4.40 -12.17
N TYR A 131 -16.94 3.70 -12.68
CA TYR A 131 -15.89 4.31 -13.50
C TYR A 131 -16.36 4.59 -14.94
N SER A 132 -17.09 3.66 -15.53
CA SER A 132 -17.61 3.80 -16.89
C SER A 132 -19.06 4.31 -16.92
N GLY A 133 -19.82 4.12 -15.86
CA GLY A 133 -21.27 4.35 -15.82
C GLY A 133 -22.10 3.20 -16.43
N GLU A 134 -21.44 2.12 -16.84
CA GLU A 134 -22.08 0.98 -17.48
C GLU A 134 -22.59 -0.06 -16.46
N THR A 135 -23.46 -0.95 -16.93
CA THR A 135 -24.00 -2.05 -16.12
C THR A 135 -23.55 -3.39 -16.69
N PHE A 136 -23.00 -4.22 -15.81
CA PHE A 136 -22.49 -5.55 -16.14
C PHE A 136 -23.34 -6.65 -15.49
N THR A 137 -23.47 -7.79 -16.14
CA THR A 137 -24.24 -8.94 -15.64
C THR A 137 -23.43 -10.22 -15.51
N ALA A 138 -22.25 -10.27 -16.05
CA ALA A 138 -21.31 -11.37 -15.89
C ALA A 138 -20.18 -10.95 -14.97
N ALA A 139 -19.94 -11.71 -13.89
CA ALA A 139 -18.88 -11.42 -12.93
C ALA A 139 -17.47 -11.48 -13.57
N GLY A 140 -17.33 -12.25 -14.67
CA GLY A 140 -16.07 -12.37 -15.41
C GLY A 140 -15.65 -11.11 -16.18
N ASP A 141 -16.56 -10.18 -16.41
CA ASP A 141 -16.28 -8.91 -17.10
C ASP A 141 -15.79 -7.82 -16.13
N LEU A 142 -15.85 -8.11 -14.83
CA LEU A 142 -15.50 -7.20 -13.76
C LEU A 142 -14.20 -7.61 -13.06
N ASP A 143 -13.40 -6.62 -12.70
CA ASP A 143 -12.38 -6.72 -11.66
C ASP A 143 -12.93 -6.12 -10.35
N ILE A 144 -12.41 -6.54 -9.22
CA ILE A 144 -12.55 -5.80 -7.97
C ILE A 144 -11.33 -4.91 -7.84
N ASP A 145 -11.55 -3.61 -7.98
CA ASP A 145 -10.50 -2.60 -7.88
C ASP A 145 -10.32 -2.13 -6.45
N HIS A 146 -9.08 -1.89 -6.07
CA HIS A 146 -8.76 -1.08 -4.91
C HIS A 146 -8.84 0.39 -5.30
N LEU A 147 -9.85 1.12 -4.79
CA LEU A 147 -10.04 2.55 -5.07
C LEU A 147 -8.72 3.31 -4.88
N VAL A 148 -8.07 3.14 -3.72
CA VAL A 148 -6.67 3.50 -3.49
C VAL A 148 -5.81 2.26 -3.72
N PRO A 149 -5.06 2.18 -4.82
CA PRO A 149 -4.33 0.98 -5.21
C PRO A 149 -3.28 0.55 -4.17
N LEU A 150 -3.02 -0.75 -4.06
CA LEU A 150 -2.02 -1.28 -3.12
C LEU A 150 -0.63 -0.68 -3.35
N ARG A 151 -0.21 -0.57 -4.62
CA ARG A 151 1.07 0.05 -4.99
C ARG A 151 1.12 1.53 -4.66
N HIS A 152 -0.01 2.24 -4.82
CA HIS A 152 -0.13 3.63 -4.40
C HIS A 152 -0.01 3.75 -2.89
N ALA A 153 -0.74 2.94 -2.13
CA ALA A 153 -0.67 2.92 -0.67
C ALA A 153 0.75 2.63 -0.17
N HIS A 154 1.46 1.67 -0.79
CA HIS A 154 2.86 1.37 -0.50
C HIS A 154 3.73 2.63 -0.60
N GLY A 155 3.69 3.33 -1.73
CA GLY A 155 4.50 4.53 -1.96
C GLY A 155 4.10 5.75 -1.12
N HIS A 156 2.99 5.69 -0.39
CA HIS A 156 2.45 6.77 0.42
C HIS A 156 2.45 6.47 1.93
N GLY A 157 3.34 5.59 2.38
CA GLY A 157 3.54 5.23 3.78
C GLY A 157 3.12 3.81 4.17
N GLY A 158 2.43 3.09 3.28
CA GLY A 158 2.04 1.70 3.50
C GLY A 158 3.22 0.71 3.46
N ASP A 159 4.35 1.12 2.94
CA ASP A 159 5.61 0.36 2.96
C ASP A 159 6.09 0.06 4.39
N GLY A 160 5.86 0.98 5.33
CA GLY A 160 6.17 0.80 6.75
C GLY A 160 5.16 -0.05 7.52
N TRP A 161 4.08 -0.54 6.89
CA TRP A 161 3.06 -1.31 7.59
C TRP A 161 3.48 -2.75 7.85
N GLU A 162 3.05 -3.29 8.98
CA GLU A 162 3.08 -4.73 9.23
C GLU A 162 2.12 -5.47 8.28
N GLU A 163 2.38 -6.76 8.03
CA GLU A 163 1.56 -7.60 7.16
C GLU A 163 0.06 -7.56 7.54
N ARG A 164 -0.27 -7.62 8.82
CA ARG A 164 -1.65 -7.54 9.29
C ARG A 164 -2.35 -6.25 8.82
N HIS A 165 -1.66 -5.11 8.83
CA HIS A 165 -2.23 -3.84 8.39
C HIS A 165 -2.37 -3.80 6.87
N ARG A 166 -1.38 -4.34 6.12
CA ARG A 166 -1.47 -4.51 4.66
C ARG A 166 -2.63 -5.42 4.27
N ARG A 167 -2.81 -6.55 4.97
CA ARG A 167 -3.94 -7.46 4.80
C ARG A 167 -5.27 -6.75 5.03
N GLN A 168 -5.41 -6.01 6.14
CA GLN A 168 -6.61 -5.25 6.43
C GLN A 168 -6.94 -4.24 5.32
N PHE A 169 -5.96 -3.47 4.85
CA PHE A 169 -6.16 -2.51 3.76
C PHE A 169 -6.57 -3.20 2.45
N ALA A 170 -5.93 -4.31 2.12
CA ALA A 170 -6.13 -5.03 0.87
C ALA A 170 -7.50 -5.73 0.79
N ASN A 171 -8.15 -5.98 1.92
CA ASN A 171 -9.47 -6.63 2.00
C ASN A 171 -10.55 -5.71 2.61
N ASP A 172 -10.28 -4.40 2.79
CA ASP A 172 -11.28 -3.45 3.30
C ASP A 172 -12.37 -3.21 2.26
N PRO A 173 -13.64 -3.61 2.51
CA PRO A 173 -14.74 -3.40 1.57
C PRO A 173 -14.94 -1.92 1.19
N ALA A 174 -14.56 -0.98 2.06
CA ALA A 174 -14.65 0.44 1.77
C ALA A 174 -13.64 0.90 0.69
N ASN A 175 -12.58 0.11 0.44
CA ASN A 175 -11.58 0.36 -0.60
C ASN A 175 -11.80 -0.50 -1.85
N LEU A 176 -12.88 -1.32 -1.89
CA LEU A 176 -13.10 -2.32 -2.93
C LEU A 176 -14.39 -2.05 -3.68
N LEU A 177 -14.34 -2.05 -5.01
CA LEU A 177 -15.51 -1.86 -5.85
C LEU A 177 -15.40 -2.67 -7.16
N PRO A 178 -16.56 -3.22 -7.63
CA PRO A 178 -16.60 -3.88 -8.92
C PRO A 178 -16.57 -2.84 -10.04
N VAL A 179 -15.62 -2.98 -10.95
CA VAL A 179 -15.43 -2.11 -12.11
C VAL A 179 -15.10 -2.95 -13.34
N SER A 180 -15.29 -2.39 -14.52
CA SER A 180 -14.86 -3.06 -15.74
C SER A 180 -13.36 -3.34 -15.74
N ALA A 181 -12.95 -4.50 -16.22
CA ALA A 181 -11.55 -4.87 -16.30
C ALA A 181 -10.71 -3.88 -17.14
N SER A 182 -11.34 -3.21 -18.13
CA SER A 182 -10.69 -2.17 -18.95
C SER A 182 -10.41 -0.91 -18.15
N ALA A 183 -11.37 -0.40 -17.37
CA ALA A 183 -11.20 0.79 -16.54
C ALA A 183 -10.18 0.55 -15.43
N ASN A 184 -10.21 -0.64 -14.78
CA ASN A 184 -9.23 -1.01 -13.77
C ASN A 184 -7.81 -1.03 -14.33
N ARG A 185 -7.60 -1.64 -15.50
CA ARG A 185 -6.29 -1.66 -16.16
C ARG A 185 -5.82 -0.28 -16.59
N SER A 186 -6.73 0.59 -17.06
CA SER A 186 -6.43 1.97 -17.40
C SER A 186 -5.98 2.77 -16.18
N LYS A 187 -6.64 2.59 -15.04
CA LYS A 187 -6.31 3.25 -13.77
C LYS A 187 -4.96 2.78 -13.23
N GLY A 188 -4.73 1.48 -13.19
CA GLY A 188 -3.52 0.90 -12.62
C GLY A 188 -3.27 1.36 -11.19
N ALA A 189 -2.10 1.97 -10.93
CA ALA A 189 -1.75 2.54 -9.63
C ALA A 189 -1.96 4.07 -9.57
N GLY A 190 -2.65 4.65 -10.55
CA GLY A 190 -2.84 6.10 -10.70
C GLY A 190 -3.66 6.71 -9.56
N SER A 191 -3.21 7.89 -9.10
CA SER A 191 -3.93 8.77 -8.20
C SER A 191 -4.83 9.73 -8.98
N PRO A 192 -5.72 10.49 -8.30
CA PRO A 192 -6.65 11.42 -8.97
C PRO A 192 -6.00 12.50 -9.84
N ASP A 193 -4.74 12.82 -9.63
CA ASP A 193 -3.95 13.72 -10.48
C ASP A 193 -3.39 13.03 -11.72
N GLN A 194 -3.42 11.70 -11.78
CA GLN A 194 -2.88 10.89 -12.87
C GLN A 194 -3.96 10.19 -13.68
N TRP A 195 -5.08 9.86 -13.06
CA TRP A 195 -6.20 9.17 -13.69
C TRP A 195 -7.54 9.56 -13.06
N LEU A 196 -8.57 9.67 -13.87
CA LEU A 196 -9.95 9.95 -13.45
C LEU A 196 -10.91 9.00 -14.16
N PRO A 197 -12.03 8.61 -13.51
CA PRO A 197 -13.12 7.90 -14.17
C PRO A 197 -13.69 8.69 -15.36
N ASP A 198 -14.02 8.00 -16.46
CA ASP A 198 -14.71 8.60 -17.59
C ASP A 198 -16.11 9.09 -17.22
N ASN A 199 -16.76 8.37 -16.30
CA ASN A 199 -18.05 8.77 -15.73
C ASN A 199 -17.89 9.96 -14.78
N ARG A 200 -18.20 11.16 -15.29
CA ARG A 200 -18.08 12.40 -14.51
C ARG A 200 -19.09 12.52 -13.37
N ASP A 201 -20.21 11.80 -13.43
CA ASP A 201 -21.21 11.82 -12.35
C ASP A 201 -20.68 11.15 -11.09
N TYR A 202 -19.67 10.30 -11.22
CA TYR A 202 -18.98 9.67 -10.10
C TYR A 202 -17.85 10.52 -9.48
N TRP A 203 -17.43 11.61 -10.10
CA TRP A 203 -16.25 12.38 -9.67
C TRP A 203 -16.34 12.89 -8.23
N CYS A 204 -17.49 13.42 -7.83
CA CYS A 204 -17.71 13.85 -6.45
C CYS A 204 -17.47 12.69 -5.46
N GLN A 205 -18.12 11.55 -5.67
CA GLN A 205 -17.99 10.38 -4.80
C GLN A 205 -16.57 9.79 -4.86
N TYR A 206 -15.95 9.76 -6.04
CA TYR A 206 -14.58 9.30 -6.20
C TYR A 206 -13.60 10.12 -5.36
N GLY A 207 -13.69 11.45 -5.38
CA GLY A 207 -12.87 12.33 -4.55
C GLY A 207 -13.12 12.14 -3.05
N GLN A 208 -14.39 12.02 -2.64
CA GLN A 208 -14.77 11.77 -1.24
C GLN A 208 -14.22 10.43 -0.75
N HIS A 209 -14.45 9.34 -1.49
CA HIS A 209 -13.99 8.01 -1.11
C HIS A 209 -12.46 7.94 -1.06
N TRP A 210 -11.77 8.49 -2.08
CA TRP A 210 -10.31 8.55 -2.09
C TRP A 210 -9.76 9.22 -0.83
N GLN A 211 -10.27 10.41 -0.51
CA GLN A 211 -9.85 11.15 0.66
C GLN A 211 -10.14 10.37 1.97
N GLN A 212 -11.33 9.76 2.09
CA GLN A 212 -11.71 8.98 3.26
C GLN A 212 -10.77 7.78 3.49
N ILE A 213 -10.43 7.03 2.45
CA ILE A 213 -9.51 5.90 2.54
C ILE A 213 -8.11 6.38 2.94
N LYS A 214 -7.60 7.43 2.29
CA LYS A 214 -6.29 8.01 2.63
C LYS A 214 -6.23 8.46 4.10
N GLN A 215 -7.28 9.11 4.60
CA GLN A 215 -7.36 9.54 6.00
C GLN A 215 -7.47 8.36 6.97
N ARG A 216 -8.36 7.38 6.69
CA ARG A 216 -8.53 6.18 7.52
C ARG A 216 -7.21 5.45 7.75
N TYR A 217 -6.43 5.30 6.70
CA TYR A 217 -5.16 4.58 6.72
C TYR A 217 -3.94 5.48 6.94
N ARG A 218 -4.14 6.79 7.19
CA ARG A 218 -3.09 7.79 7.42
C ARG A 218 -2.02 7.79 6.33
N LEU A 219 -2.45 7.60 5.08
CA LEU A 219 -1.57 7.64 3.93
C LEU A 219 -1.24 9.09 3.55
N LEU A 220 -0.01 9.32 3.11
CA LEU A 220 0.43 10.61 2.61
C LEU A 220 -0.41 11.02 1.41
N ILE A 221 -0.90 12.26 1.41
CA ILE A 221 -1.49 12.93 0.25
C ILE A 221 -0.47 13.94 -0.27
N THR A 222 -0.02 13.78 -1.51
CA THR A 222 0.92 14.72 -2.14
C THR A 222 0.22 16.01 -2.57
N PRO A 223 0.93 17.15 -2.73
CA PRO A 223 0.29 18.39 -3.18
C PRO A 223 -0.46 18.29 -4.52
N PRO A 224 0.04 17.62 -5.58
CA PRO A 224 -0.73 17.41 -6.81
C PRO A 224 -2.01 16.59 -6.59
N GLU A 225 -1.91 15.52 -5.79
CA GLU A 225 -3.03 14.67 -5.42
C GLU A 225 -4.11 15.45 -4.66
N GLN A 226 -3.71 16.29 -3.68
CA GLN A 226 -4.64 17.15 -2.94
C GLN A 226 -5.38 18.13 -3.86
N GLN A 227 -4.67 18.77 -4.78
CA GLN A 227 -5.30 19.68 -5.76
C GLN A 227 -6.32 18.95 -6.66
N ALA A 228 -6.04 17.69 -7.02
CA ALA A 228 -6.98 16.88 -7.80
C ALA A 228 -8.21 16.51 -6.96
N ILE A 229 -8.02 16.10 -5.71
CA ILE A 229 -9.12 15.83 -4.76
C ILE A 229 -10.00 17.08 -4.60
N ASP A 230 -9.41 18.25 -4.39
CA ASP A 230 -10.16 19.51 -4.21
C ASP A 230 -11.01 19.84 -5.47
N ARG A 231 -10.49 19.60 -6.67
CA ARG A 231 -11.25 19.76 -7.93
C ARG A 231 -12.43 18.77 -8.00
N LEU A 232 -12.23 17.53 -7.58
CA LEU A 232 -13.29 16.52 -7.55
C LEU A 232 -14.38 16.88 -6.54
N LEU A 233 -14.00 17.33 -5.33
CA LEU A 233 -14.95 17.75 -4.29
C LEU A 233 -15.76 19.00 -4.70
N ALA A 234 -15.18 19.88 -5.51
CA ALA A 234 -15.91 21.02 -6.05
C ALA A 234 -17.08 20.60 -6.97
N THR A 235 -17.03 19.41 -7.59
CA THR A 235 -18.13 18.88 -8.41
C THR A 235 -19.35 18.51 -7.58
N CYS A 236 -19.22 18.22 -6.28
CA CYS A 236 -20.33 17.90 -5.38
C CYS A 236 -21.33 19.06 -5.29
N GLN A 237 -20.83 20.29 -5.19
CA GLN A 237 -21.69 21.48 -5.06
C GLN A 237 -22.49 21.79 -6.33
N VAL A 238 -22.01 21.34 -7.50
CA VAL A 238 -22.72 21.52 -8.78
C VAL A 238 -23.85 20.52 -8.92
N ALA A 239 -23.70 19.30 -8.41
CA ALA A 239 -24.72 18.26 -8.43
C ALA A 239 -25.94 18.63 -7.56
N GLU A 240 -25.73 19.27 -6.40
CA GLU A 240 -26.80 19.71 -5.49
C GLU A 240 -27.63 20.88 -6.04
N ARG A 241 -27.12 21.62 -7.04
CA ARG A 241 -27.82 22.77 -7.66
C ARG A 241 -28.57 22.45 -8.94
N ARG A 242 -28.53 21.21 -9.40
CA ARG A 242 -29.36 20.75 -10.52
C ARG A 242 -30.79 20.51 -10.02
N PRO A 243 -31.82 21.22 -10.62
CA PRO A 243 -33.19 21.09 -10.23
C PRO A 243 -33.77 19.69 -10.56
#